data_5ac7872f50003be301c145161c5817bb
#
_entry.id   5ac7872f50003be301c145161c5817bb
#
_cell.length_a   1.000
_cell.length_b   1.000
_cell.length_c   1.000
_cell.angle_alpha   90.00
_cell.angle_beta   90.00
_cell.angle_gamma   90.00
#
_symmetry.space_group_name_H-M   'P 1'
#
loop_
_entity.id
_entity.type
_entity.pdbx_description
1 polymer ?
#
loop_
_entity_poly.entity_id
_entity_poly.type
_entity_poly.pdbx_seq_one_letter_code
_entity_poly.pdbx_strand_id
1 'polypeptide(L)'
;MFEHINKKIVSFFYRILKPVIKFPLAILLKLYFVRKRKLELDELNNIIVLIPPQNGLGDNIMFSYYMHDLLNSKEKLEVYIVSPYYNFWKVLNYENLHIIHIPKSTGWLYKILKANNKSFDLAVVPSSYVQHLYALFLIKAKYKICYDPLDLVFKKPKFRILSNINVKGCNAYDLHDSFYGELLGNLLRCCGFAVSEKIPKLRNIDDYKLSSQKTVILFVYSKDKLREIPDYFWINLCYSIIQLGCEVLILYDDEAKTYSQKLIDSLNDTVKGVYTNSIEKTIQILNNAYAVICTDSGFLHISLLSKVEKIVAFFTVVEPKHRIPKTVYTNKKIKTIKIDTPKLKNILSRLSSFNSSSIFEYYPKLTEFYIKTYKEEIENIIKKNEKKYIKEILEFLKCAE
;
A
#
# COMPACT_ATOMS: atom_id res chain seq x y z
N MET A 1 17.63 -33.55 -4.26
CA MET A 1 17.49 -33.55 -5.71
C MET A 1 16.03 -33.73 -6.15
N PHE A 2 15.30 -34.75 -5.67
CA PHE A 2 13.88 -35.01 -6.01
C PHE A 2 12.91 -33.88 -5.61
N GLU A 3 13.08 -33.24 -4.47
CA GLU A 3 12.24 -32.13 -4.01
C GLU A 3 12.35 -30.88 -4.90
N HIS A 4 13.53 -30.63 -5.47
CA HIS A 4 13.78 -29.52 -6.37
C HIS A 4 13.16 -29.75 -7.77
N ILE A 5 13.15 -31.01 -8.21
CA ILE A 5 12.52 -31.42 -9.48
C ILE A 5 11.00 -31.32 -9.36
N ASN A 6 10.40 -31.79 -8.24
CA ASN A 6 8.96 -31.65 -8.00
C ASN A 6 8.50 -30.21 -7.94
N LYS A 7 9.24 -29.31 -7.27
CA LYS A 7 8.91 -27.88 -7.25
C LYS A 7 8.94 -27.24 -8.65
N LYS A 8 9.90 -27.62 -9.49
CA LYS A 8 9.98 -27.13 -10.89
C LYS A 8 8.83 -27.64 -11.76
N ILE A 9 8.48 -28.92 -11.64
CA ILE A 9 7.39 -29.55 -12.39
C ILE A 9 6.05 -28.96 -11.95
N VAL A 10 5.79 -28.85 -10.65
CA VAL A 10 4.58 -28.20 -10.11
C VAL A 10 4.49 -26.74 -10.54
N SER A 11 5.62 -26.00 -10.51
CA SER A 11 5.68 -24.63 -10.99
C SER A 11 5.40 -24.51 -12.50
N PHE A 12 5.90 -25.44 -13.30
CA PHE A 12 5.67 -25.48 -14.76
C PHE A 12 4.18 -25.79 -15.08
N PHE A 13 3.60 -26.80 -14.47
CA PHE A 13 2.17 -27.12 -14.59
C PHE A 13 1.29 -25.98 -14.10
N TYR A 14 1.64 -25.36 -12.98
CA TYR A 14 0.92 -24.19 -12.47
C TYR A 14 0.98 -22.99 -13.42
N ARG A 15 2.09 -22.80 -14.15
CA ARG A 15 2.24 -21.74 -15.18
C ARG A 15 1.34 -21.96 -16.39
N ILE A 16 1.20 -23.20 -16.85
CA ILE A 16 0.36 -23.54 -18.01
C ILE A 16 -1.12 -23.60 -17.61
N LEU A 17 -1.45 -24.21 -16.48
CA LEU A 17 -2.82 -24.34 -16.01
C LEU A 17 -3.41 -23.04 -15.49
N LYS A 18 -2.59 -22.15 -14.91
CA LYS A 18 -3.05 -20.89 -14.34
C LYS A 18 -3.79 -19.97 -15.35
N PRO A 19 -3.30 -19.72 -16.58
CA PRO A 19 -4.06 -19.00 -17.61
C PRO A 19 -5.29 -19.79 -18.08
N VAL A 20 -5.14 -21.09 -18.29
CA VAL A 20 -6.21 -21.99 -18.79
C VAL A 20 -7.39 -22.05 -17.85
N ILE A 21 -7.16 -22.06 -16.53
CA ILE A 21 -8.21 -22.06 -15.52
C ILE A 21 -8.77 -20.66 -15.27
N LYS A 22 -7.90 -19.62 -15.26
CA LYS A 22 -8.30 -18.26 -14.95
C LYS A 22 -9.20 -17.63 -16.01
N PHE A 23 -8.94 -17.91 -17.28
CA PHE A 23 -9.68 -17.31 -18.38
C PHE A 23 -11.16 -17.79 -18.45
N PRO A 24 -11.46 -19.11 -18.46
CA PRO A 24 -12.84 -19.58 -18.43
C PRO A 24 -13.61 -19.08 -17.20
N LEU A 25 -12.95 -19.05 -16.06
CA LEU A 25 -13.59 -18.60 -14.83
C LEU A 25 -13.87 -17.10 -14.82
N ALA A 26 -12.98 -16.27 -15.39
CA ALA A 26 -13.25 -14.86 -15.58
C ALA A 26 -14.48 -14.64 -16.49
N ILE A 27 -14.66 -15.50 -17.51
CA ILE A 27 -15.85 -15.49 -18.36
C ILE A 27 -17.10 -15.89 -17.59
N LEU A 28 -17.04 -16.98 -16.82
CA LEU A 28 -18.17 -17.44 -15.99
C LEU A 28 -18.58 -16.36 -14.97
N LEU A 29 -17.61 -15.69 -14.35
CA LEU A 29 -17.88 -14.59 -13.45
C LEU A 29 -18.54 -13.39 -14.18
N LYS A 30 -18.14 -13.09 -15.42
CA LYS A 30 -18.83 -12.08 -16.23
C LYS A 30 -20.29 -12.46 -16.50
N LEU A 31 -20.56 -13.72 -16.81
CA LEU A 31 -21.94 -14.20 -17.02
C LEU A 31 -22.78 -14.06 -15.74
N TYR A 32 -22.18 -14.31 -14.56
CA TYR A 32 -22.84 -14.05 -13.27
C TYR A 32 -23.25 -12.58 -13.09
N PHE A 33 -22.43 -11.62 -13.57
CA PHE A 33 -22.70 -10.18 -13.48
C PHE A 33 -23.61 -9.64 -14.58
N VAL A 34 -24.14 -10.47 -15.49
CA VAL A 34 -25.06 -10.03 -16.55
C VAL A 34 -26.40 -9.56 -15.97
N ARG A 35 -26.90 -10.24 -14.96
CA ARG A 35 -28.17 -9.87 -14.30
C ARG A 35 -27.97 -8.67 -13.39
N LYS A 36 -28.41 -7.50 -13.86
CA LYS A 36 -28.33 -6.24 -13.09
C LYS A 36 -29.53 -6.10 -12.15
N ARG A 37 -29.26 -5.58 -10.95
CA ARG A 37 -30.26 -5.26 -9.94
C ARG A 37 -30.19 -3.76 -9.61
N LYS A 38 -31.34 -3.17 -9.28
CA LYS A 38 -31.37 -1.81 -8.73
C LYS A 38 -30.83 -1.87 -7.30
N LEU A 39 -29.87 -1.00 -6.97
CA LEU A 39 -29.36 -0.83 -5.62
C LEU A 39 -30.11 0.31 -4.96
N GLU A 40 -30.71 0.06 -3.83
CA GLU A 40 -31.32 1.07 -2.97
C GLU A 40 -30.38 1.25 -1.76
N LEU A 41 -29.76 2.43 -1.62
CA LEU A 41 -28.79 2.70 -0.55
C LEU A 41 -29.42 2.57 0.84
N ASP A 42 -30.69 2.96 0.96
CA ASP A 42 -31.43 2.93 2.23
C ASP A 42 -31.67 1.50 2.75
N GLU A 43 -31.62 0.51 1.87
CA GLU A 43 -31.74 -0.91 2.24
C GLU A 43 -30.44 -1.53 2.72
N LEU A 44 -29.27 -0.86 2.53
CA LEU A 44 -28.00 -1.39 2.92
C LEU A 44 -27.78 -1.22 4.44
N ASN A 45 -27.55 -2.32 5.14
CA ASN A 45 -27.19 -2.34 6.54
C ASN A 45 -25.82 -2.94 6.78
N ASN A 46 -25.39 -3.87 5.90
CA ASN A 46 -24.14 -4.59 6.07
C ASN A 46 -23.31 -4.58 4.77
N ILE A 47 -22.13 -3.98 4.83
CA ILE A 47 -21.18 -3.95 3.71
C ILE A 47 -19.93 -4.75 4.08
N ILE A 48 -19.42 -5.55 3.15
CA ILE A 48 -18.13 -6.20 3.30
C ILE A 48 -17.16 -5.71 2.23
N VAL A 49 -16.00 -5.22 2.66
CA VAL A 49 -14.88 -4.83 1.80
C VAL A 49 -13.78 -5.87 1.90
N LEU A 50 -13.50 -6.56 0.81
CA LEU A 50 -12.50 -7.62 0.74
C LEU A 50 -11.17 -7.04 0.25
N ILE A 51 -10.25 -6.79 1.16
CA ILE A 51 -8.90 -6.35 0.83
C ILE A 51 -8.02 -7.59 0.69
N PRO A 52 -7.49 -7.81 -0.50
CA PRO A 52 -6.71 -9.01 -0.77
C PRO A 52 -5.47 -9.13 0.12
N PRO A 53 -5.10 -10.37 0.53
CA PRO A 53 -3.94 -10.58 1.41
C PRO A 53 -2.60 -10.23 0.75
N GLN A 54 -2.55 -10.10 -0.57
CA GLN A 54 -1.38 -9.66 -1.33
C GLN A 54 -1.14 -8.15 -1.22
N ASN A 55 -2.17 -7.39 -0.87
CA ASN A 55 -2.04 -5.96 -0.64
C ASN A 55 -1.19 -5.72 0.62
N GLY A 56 -0.23 -4.81 0.51
CA GLY A 56 0.64 -4.41 1.61
C GLY A 56 -0.08 -3.58 2.68
N LEU A 57 0.63 -3.26 3.75
CA LEU A 57 0.14 -2.33 4.77
C LEU A 57 -0.19 -0.96 4.16
N GLY A 58 0.69 -0.44 3.30
CA GLY A 58 0.47 0.84 2.61
C GLY A 58 -0.83 0.86 1.80
N ASP A 59 -1.15 -0.22 1.09
CA ASP A 59 -2.41 -0.32 0.32
C ASP A 59 -3.64 -0.27 1.24
N ASN A 60 -3.59 -0.96 2.39
CA ASN A 60 -4.66 -0.91 3.39
C ASN A 60 -4.86 0.51 3.93
N ILE A 61 -3.76 1.22 4.21
CA ILE A 61 -3.81 2.61 4.66
C ILE A 61 -4.40 3.49 3.55
N MET A 62 -3.99 3.32 2.29
CA MET A 62 -4.54 4.10 1.18
C MET A 62 -6.05 3.89 1.00
N PHE A 63 -6.58 2.67 1.19
CA PHE A 63 -8.01 2.43 1.16
C PHE A 63 -8.76 3.08 2.32
N SER A 64 -8.13 3.23 3.49
CA SER A 64 -8.78 3.84 4.66
C SER A 64 -9.18 5.30 4.45
N TYR A 65 -8.56 6.01 3.50
CA TYR A 65 -8.93 7.40 3.17
C TYR A 65 -10.35 7.55 2.63
N TYR A 66 -10.98 6.47 2.15
CA TYR A 66 -12.36 6.47 1.67
C TYR A 66 -13.35 5.86 2.66
N MET A 67 -12.86 5.44 3.83
CA MET A 67 -13.71 4.82 4.85
C MET A 67 -14.47 5.84 5.71
N HIS A 68 -13.94 7.07 5.87
CA HIS A 68 -14.56 8.08 6.73
C HIS A 68 -16.01 8.37 6.32
N ASP A 69 -16.22 8.72 5.06
CA ASP A 69 -17.55 9.07 4.57
C ASP A 69 -18.46 7.83 4.49
N LEU A 70 -17.91 6.66 4.13
CA LEU A 70 -18.67 5.43 4.11
C LEU A 70 -19.23 5.10 5.50
N LEU A 71 -18.38 5.14 6.52
CA LEU A 71 -18.75 4.81 7.91
C LEU A 71 -19.70 5.83 8.55
N ASN A 72 -19.73 7.06 8.03
CA ASN A 72 -20.66 8.10 8.48
C ASN A 72 -21.84 8.31 7.52
N SER A 73 -21.97 7.51 6.46
CA SER A 73 -23.01 7.70 5.45
C SER A 73 -24.42 7.37 5.94
N LYS A 74 -24.52 6.48 6.94
CA LYS A 74 -25.78 6.03 7.51
C LYS A 74 -25.57 5.55 8.94
N GLU A 75 -26.43 5.93 9.88
CA GLU A 75 -26.32 5.65 11.32
C GLU A 75 -26.24 4.16 11.67
N LYS A 76 -26.94 3.31 10.91
CA LYS A 76 -27.00 1.85 11.17
C LYS A 76 -26.16 1.02 10.19
N LEU A 77 -25.24 1.65 9.44
CA LEU A 77 -24.42 0.92 8.47
C LEU A 77 -23.26 0.22 9.17
N GLU A 78 -23.22 -1.10 9.11
CA GLU A 78 -22.12 -1.91 9.60
C GLU A 78 -21.15 -2.23 8.45
N VAL A 79 -19.87 -1.93 8.62
CA VAL A 79 -18.85 -2.16 7.60
C VAL A 79 -17.83 -3.19 8.08
N TYR A 80 -17.68 -4.25 7.31
CA TYR A 80 -16.78 -5.36 7.58
C TYR A 80 -15.58 -5.29 6.65
N ILE A 81 -14.37 -5.17 7.22
CA ILE A 81 -13.13 -5.20 6.47
C ILE A 81 -12.46 -6.56 6.62
N VAL A 82 -12.26 -7.25 5.51
CA VAL A 82 -11.46 -8.47 5.46
C VAL A 82 -10.03 -8.11 5.10
N SER A 83 -9.10 -8.29 6.03
CA SER A 83 -7.71 -7.87 5.84
C SER A 83 -6.73 -8.69 6.69
N PRO A 84 -5.48 -8.89 6.22
CA PRO A 84 -4.41 -9.44 7.05
C PRO A 84 -3.81 -8.41 8.03
N TYR A 85 -4.13 -7.12 7.88
CA TYR A 85 -3.59 -6.04 8.71
C TYR A 85 -4.58 -5.60 9.80
N TYR A 86 -5.03 -6.57 10.58
CA TYR A 86 -5.95 -6.35 11.70
C TYR A 86 -5.54 -5.19 12.61
N ASN A 87 -4.27 -5.13 13.02
CA ASN A 87 -3.76 -4.12 13.93
C ASN A 87 -3.85 -2.70 13.35
N PHE A 88 -3.71 -2.54 12.04
CA PHE A 88 -3.94 -1.24 11.40
C PHE A 88 -5.41 -0.81 11.48
N TRP A 89 -6.32 -1.67 11.06
CA TRP A 89 -7.73 -1.32 11.05
C TRP A 89 -8.28 -1.05 12.46
N LYS A 90 -7.70 -1.71 13.48
CA LYS A 90 -8.07 -1.51 14.88
C LYS A 90 -7.68 -0.14 15.44
N VAL A 91 -6.66 0.54 14.89
CA VAL A 91 -6.31 1.91 15.36
C VAL A 91 -7.23 2.99 14.80
N LEU A 92 -8.11 2.65 13.87
CA LEU A 92 -9.15 3.56 13.39
C LEU A 92 -10.27 3.66 14.44
N ASN A 93 -10.83 4.88 14.58
CA ASN A 93 -11.85 5.17 15.57
C ASN A 93 -13.24 5.24 14.95
N TYR A 94 -13.82 4.06 14.67
CA TYR A 94 -15.19 3.93 14.17
C TYR A 94 -15.86 2.73 14.86
N GLU A 95 -17.02 2.97 15.47
CA GLU A 95 -17.76 1.94 16.23
C GLU A 95 -18.38 0.88 15.33
N ASN A 96 -18.83 1.28 14.14
CA ASN A 96 -19.47 0.43 13.14
C ASN A 96 -18.48 -0.23 12.18
N LEU A 97 -17.17 -0.20 12.46
CA LEU A 97 -16.13 -0.87 11.70
C LEU A 97 -15.76 -2.21 12.33
N HIS A 98 -16.06 -3.30 11.63
CA HIS A 98 -15.72 -4.66 12.03
C HIS A 98 -14.58 -5.22 11.22
N ILE A 99 -13.66 -5.93 11.86
CA ILE A 99 -12.46 -6.45 11.19
C ILE A 99 -12.48 -7.96 11.20
N ILE A 100 -12.44 -8.55 10.02
CA ILE A 100 -12.29 -9.99 9.82
C ILE A 100 -10.83 -10.24 9.45
N HIS A 101 -10.06 -10.73 10.42
CA HIS A 101 -8.64 -11.04 10.20
C HIS A 101 -8.46 -12.30 9.37
N ILE A 102 -7.69 -12.18 8.29
CA ILE A 102 -7.28 -13.29 7.43
C ILE A 102 -5.75 -13.42 7.42
N PRO A 103 -5.19 -14.64 7.30
CA PRO A 103 -3.75 -14.79 7.16
C PRO A 103 -3.29 -14.34 5.77
N LYS A 104 -2.01 -13.94 5.66
CA LYS A 104 -1.35 -13.72 4.37
C LYS A 104 -1.12 -15.02 3.57
N SER A 105 -1.37 -16.17 4.18
CA SER A 105 -1.19 -17.49 3.58
C SER A 105 -2.37 -17.92 2.69
N THR A 106 -2.23 -19.06 2.01
CA THR A 106 -3.25 -19.65 1.11
C THR A 106 -4.58 -19.99 1.78
N GLY A 107 -4.63 -20.10 3.11
CA GLY A 107 -5.86 -20.40 3.87
C GLY A 107 -6.88 -19.25 3.96
N TRP A 108 -6.62 -18.09 3.36
CA TRP A 108 -7.51 -16.93 3.45
C TRP A 108 -8.89 -17.17 2.83
N LEU A 109 -8.99 -17.94 1.72
CA LEU A 109 -10.28 -18.31 1.11
C LEU A 109 -11.14 -19.11 2.05
N TYR A 110 -10.56 -20.06 2.80
CA TYR A 110 -11.28 -20.84 3.80
C TYR A 110 -11.82 -19.96 4.94
N LYS A 111 -11.06 -18.96 5.38
CA LYS A 111 -11.55 -18.01 6.39
C LYS A 111 -12.67 -17.10 5.86
N ILE A 112 -12.64 -16.74 4.58
CA ILE A 112 -13.75 -16.05 3.93
C ILE A 112 -15.01 -16.94 3.91
N LEU A 113 -14.88 -18.22 3.61
CA LEU A 113 -16.02 -19.15 3.69
C LEU A 113 -16.59 -19.24 5.11
N LYS A 114 -15.75 -19.21 6.15
CA LYS A 114 -16.22 -19.13 7.54
C LYS A 114 -16.94 -17.82 7.88
N ALA A 115 -16.57 -16.72 7.25
CA ALA A 115 -17.27 -15.44 7.42
C ALA A 115 -18.68 -15.46 6.84
N ASN A 116 -19.02 -16.45 6.01
CA ASN A 116 -20.35 -16.66 5.42
C ASN A 116 -21.46 -17.10 6.40
N ASN A 117 -21.18 -17.16 7.70
CA ASN A 117 -22.23 -17.26 8.70
C ASN A 117 -23.12 -16.01 8.76
N LYS A 118 -22.66 -14.90 8.17
CA LYS A 118 -23.44 -13.69 7.93
C LYS A 118 -23.72 -13.53 6.44
N SER A 119 -24.87 -12.99 6.11
CA SER A 119 -25.17 -12.48 4.76
C SER A 119 -24.95 -10.98 4.74
N PHE A 120 -24.37 -10.49 3.64
CA PHE A 120 -24.09 -9.08 3.44
C PHE A 120 -25.02 -8.49 2.37
N ASP A 121 -25.34 -7.22 2.49
CA ASP A 121 -26.10 -6.54 1.46
C ASP A 121 -25.20 -6.22 0.27
N LEU A 122 -23.99 -5.70 0.51
CA LEU A 122 -23.02 -5.32 -0.51
C LEU A 122 -21.64 -5.91 -0.22
N ALA A 123 -21.01 -6.48 -1.23
CA ALA A 123 -19.60 -6.88 -1.21
C ALA A 123 -18.81 -6.09 -2.24
N VAL A 124 -17.70 -5.47 -1.79
CA VAL A 124 -16.81 -4.62 -2.58
C VAL A 124 -15.41 -5.23 -2.59
N VAL A 125 -14.81 -5.37 -3.78
CA VAL A 125 -13.41 -5.82 -3.94
C VAL A 125 -12.64 -4.78 -4.73
N PRO A 126 -11.82 -3.93 -4.08
CA PRO A 126 -11.01 -2.91 -4.75
C PRO A 126 -9.76 -3.52 -5.41
N SER A 127 -9.97 -4.47 -6.32
CA SER A 127 -8.90 -5.20 -6.98
C SER A 127 -9.36 -5.75 -8.33
N SER A 128 -8.40 -5.90 -9.24
CA SER A 128 -8.59 -6.52 -10.56
C SER A 128 -7.95 -7.91 -10.66
N TYR A 129 -7.42 -8.48 -9.58
CA TYR A 129 -6.84 -9.83 -9.61
C TYR A 129 -7.92 -10.91 -9.61
N VAL A 130 -7.79 -11.91 -10.49
CA VAL A 130 -8.78 -13.00 -10.66
C VAL A 130 -9.04 -13.74 -9.35
N GLN A 131 -8.01 -14.00 -8.56
CA GLN A 131 -8.15 -14.70 -7.28
C GLN A 131 -9.05 -13.97 -6.27
N HIS A 132 -9.17 -12.65 -6.39
CA HIS A 132 -10.03 -11.85 -5.52
C HIS A 132 -11.48 -11.93 -5.95
N LEU A 133 -11.74 -12.23 -7.21
CA LEU A 133 -13.09 -12.54 -7.68
C LEU A 133 -13.64 -13.83 -7.10
N TYR A 134 -12.77 -14.84 -6.87
CA TYR A 134 -13.21 -16.06 -6.18
C TYR A 134 -13.73 -15.72 -4.79
N ALA A 135 -13.03 -14.85 -4.06
CA ALA A 135 -13.52 -14.41 -2.76
C ALA A 135 -14.88 -13.72 -2.87
N LEU A 136 -15.03 -12.83 -3.85
CA LEU A 136 -16.29 -12.15 -4.10
C LEU A 136 -17.42 -13.11 -4.48
N PHE A 137 -17.10 -14.14 -5.26
CA PHE A 137 -18.08 -15.18 -5.62
C PHE A 137 -18.53 -15.99 -4.40
N LEU A 138 -17.57 -16.35 -3.53
CA LEU A 138 -17.83 -17.17 -2.34
C LEU A 138 -18.59 -16.44 -1.24
N ILE A 139 -18.52 -15.11 -1.17
CA ILE A 139 -19.23 -14.32 -0.17
C ILE A 139 -20.74 -14.29 -0.45
N LYS A 140 -21.55 -14.57 0.57
CA LYS A 140 -23.00 -14.40 0.54
C LYS A 140 -23.34 -12.91 0.60
N ALA A 141 -23.53 -12.27 -0.56
CA ALA A 141 -23.93 -10.89 -0.64
C ALA A 141 -25.01 -10.71 -1.74
N LYS A 142 -26.00 -9.84 -1.45
CA LYS A 142 -27.09 -9.48 -2.39
C LYS A 142 -26.51 -8.72 -3.59
N TYR A 143 -25.63 -7.77 -3.32
CA TYR A 143 -24.96 -6.94 -4.33
C TYR A 143 -23.45 -7.18 -4.28
N LYS A 144 -22.81 -7.14 -5.46
CA LYS A 144 -21.37 -7.41 -5.59
C LYS A 144 -20.77 -6.47 -6.63
N ILE A 145 -19.59 -5.87 -6.32
CA ILE A 145 -18.88 -4.96 -7.22
C ILE A 145 -17.36 -5.15 -7.12
N CYS A 146 -16.68 -5.12 -8.26
CA CYS A 146 -15.23 -5.22 -8.38
C CYS A 146 -14.74 -4.65 -9.72
N TYR A 147 -13.45 -4.72 -9.98
CA TYR A 147 -12.87 -4.42 -11.29
C TYR A 147 -12.78 -5.67 -12.19
N ASP A 148 -12.86 -5.46 -13.51
CA ASP A 148 -12.76 -6.53 -14.50
C ASP A 148 -11.32 -7.10 -14.54
N PRO A 149 -11.12 -8.37 -14.17
CA PRO A 149 -9.81 -8.99 -14.15
C PRO A 149 -9.19 -9.12 -15.54
N LEU A 150 -10.00 -9.15 -16.59
CA LEU A 150 -9.49 -9.25 -17.95
C LEU A 150 -8.80 -7.96 -18.39
N ASP A 151 -9.16 -6.81 -17.82
CA ASP A 151 -8.47 -5.55 -18.13
C ASP A 151 -7.03 -5.58 -17.63
N LEU A 152 -6.74 -6.24 -16.49
CA LEU A 152 -5.37 -6.49 -16.04
C LEU A 152 -4.64 -7.48 -16.96
N VAL A 153 -5.31 -8.56 -17.37
CA VAL A 153 -4.73 -9.58 -18.28
C VAL A 153 -4.36 -8.96 -19.62
N PHE A 154 -5.23 -8.12 -20.18
CA PHE A 154 -5.03 -7.43 -21.45
C PHE A 154 -4.32 -6.07 -21.30
N LYS A 155 -3.76 -5.76 -20.12
CA LYS A 155 -2.95 -4.57 -19.84
C LYS A 155 -3.60 -3.25 -20.21
N LYS A 156 -4.89 -3.17 -19.99
CA LYS A 156 -5.60 -1.92 -20.22
C LYS A 156 -5.21 -0.88 -19.17
N PRO A 157 -4.98 0.37 -19.54
CA PRO A 157 -4.66 1.43 -18.58
C PRO A 157 -5.85 1.77 -17.69
N LYS A 158 -7.06 1.42 -18.11
CA LYS A 158 -8.30 1.68 -17.38
C LYS A 158 -9.00 0.38 -17.01
N PHE A 159 -9.31 0.21 -15.73
CA PHE A 159 -10.04 -0.95 -15.23
C PHE A 159 -11.53 -0.68 -15.26
N ARG A 160 -12.26 -1.49 -16.05
CA ARG A 160 -13.71 -1.47 -16.09
C ARG A 160 -14.30 -2.10 -14.83
N ILE A 161 -15.53 -1.72 -14.52
CA ILE A 161 -16.24 -2.21 -13.36
C ILE A 161 -17.12 -3.41 -13.74
N LEU A 162 -17.02 -4.46 -12.93
CA LEU A 162 -17.93 -5.59 -12.94
C LEU A 162 -18.84 -5.53 -11.71
N SER A 163 -20.14 -5.60 -11.94
CA SER A 163 -21.13 -5.52 -10.87
C SER A 163 -22.42 -6.19 -11.27
N ASN A 164 -23.15 -6.79 -10.31
CA ASN A 164 -24.55 -7.15 -10.49
C ASN A 164 -25.52 -5.99 -10.14
N ILE A 165 -25.01 -4.80 -9.94
CA ILE A 165 -25.74 -3.57 -9.70
C ILE A 165 -25.90 -2.81 -11.02
N ASN A 166 -27.03 -2.16 -11.21
CA ASN A 166 -27.22 -1.25 -12.33
C ASN A 166 -26.49 0.07 -12.03
N VAL A 167 -25.19 0.13 -12.35
CA VAL A 167 -24.35 1.31 -12.14
C VAL A 167 -24.43 2.23 -13.34
N LYS A 168 -24.88 3.46 -13.13
CA LYS A 168 -24.93 4.50 -14.16
C LYS A 168 -23.83 5.51 -13.92
N GLY A 169 -23.15 5.96 -15.00
CA GLY A 169 -22.17 7.06 -14.92
C GLY A 169 -20.86 6.70 -14.21
N CYS A 170 -20.55 5.41 -14.02
CA CYS A 170 -19.30 4.99 -13.39
C CYS A 170 -18.14 5.06 -14.36
N ASN A 171 -17.10 5.78 -13.96
CA ASN A 171 -15.85 5.83 -14.70
C ASN A 171 -14.97 4.63 -14.39
N ALA A 172 -14.28 4.12 -15.42
CA ALA A 172 -13.21 3.16 -15.21
C ALA A 172 -12.08 3.80 -14.39
N TYR A 173 -11.45 3.01 -13.52
CA TYR A 173 -10.27 3.47 -12.76
C TYR A 173 -9.07 3.62 -13.68
N ASP A 174 -8.45 4.80 -13.67
CA ASP A 174 -7.23 5.07 -14.43
C ASP A 174 -5.99 4.80 -13.58
N LEU A 175 -5.21 3.78 -13.98
CA LEU A 175 -3.98 3.38 -13.30
C LEU A 175 -2.89 4.46 -13.34
N HIS A 176 -2.89 5.30 -14.39
CA HIS A 176 -1.78 6.23 -14.64
C HIS A 176 -1.97 7.57 -13.93
N ASP A 177 -3.22 7.93 -13.62
CA ASP A 177 -3.52 9.27 -13.11
C ASP A 177 -4.16 9.29 -11.73
N SER A 178 -4.48 8.11 -11.17
CA SER A 178 -5.23 8.04 -9.91
C SER A 178 -4.38 7.62 -8.73
N PHE A 179 -4.71 8.15 -7.55
CA PHE A 179 -4.23 7.65 -6.27
C PHE A 179 -4.71 6.21 -6.05
N TYR A 180 -3.86 5.33 -5.53
CA TYR A 180 -4.20 3.89 -5.43
C TYR A 180 -5.42 3.62 -4.52
N GLY A 181 -5.61 4.42 -3.47
CA GLY A 181 -6.80 4.34 -2.62
C GLY A 181 -8.11 4.58 -3.38
N GLU A 182 -8.06 5.30 -4.49
CA GLU A 182 -9.20 5.61 -5.37
C GLU A 182 -9.84 4.34 -5.97
N LEU A 183 -9.15 3.20 -5.99
CA LEU A 183 -9.77 1.92 -6.36
C LEU A 183 -10.99 1.62 -5.49
N LEU A 184 -10.92 1.86 -4.18
CA LEU A 184 -12.07 1.68 -3.31
C LEU A 184 -13.08 2.82 -3.47
N GLY A 185 -12.62 4.07 -3.46
CA GLY A 185 -13.48 5.25 -3.58
C GLY A 185 -14.35 5.21 -4.83
N ASN A 186 -13.77 4.87 -5.97
CA ASN A 186 -14.50 4.76 -7.24
C ASN A 186 -15.61 3.69 -7.19
N LEU A 187 -15.32 2.49 -6.64
CA LEU A 187 -16.35 1.44 -6.51
C LEU A 187 -17.49 1.86 -5.58
N LEU A 188 -17.19 2.55 -4.49
CA LEU A 188 -18.20 3.04 -3.55
C LEU A 188 -19.08 4.11 -4.19
N ARG A 189 -18.50 5.07 -4.93
CA ARG A 189 -19.28 6.06 -5.68
C ARG A 189 -20.16 5.43 -6.75
N CYS A 190 -19.68 4.37 -7.40
CA CYS A 190 -20.48 3.60 -8.35
C CYS A 190 -21.69 2.91 -7.70
N CYS A 191 -21.59 2.61 -6.40
CA CYS A 191 -22.73 2.15 -5.62
C CYS A 191 -23.66 3.29 -5.15
N GLY A 192 -23.30 4.55 -5.40
CA GLY A 192 -24.08 5.73 -5.00
C GLY A 192 -23.65 6.38 -3.70
N PHE A 193 -22.60 5.88 -3.03
CA PHE A 193 -22.07 6.53 -1.82
C PHE A 193 -21.35 7.84 -2.15
N ALA A 194 -21.64 8.89 -1.40
CA ALA A 194 -20.95 10.19 -1.50
C ALA A 194 -19.63 10.14 -0.74
N VAL A 195 -18.66 9.37 -1.24
CA VAL A 195 -17.35 9.24 -0.59
C VAL A 195 -16.28 10.07 -1.28
N SER A 196 -15.47 10.72 -0.46
CA SER A 196 -14.31 11.51 -0.87
C SER A 196 -13.06 11.05 -0.13
N GLU A 197 -11.90 11.47 -0.60
CA GLU A 197 -10.63 11.25 0.05
C GLU A 197 -10.55 12.09 1.33
N LYS A 198 -10.46 11.45 2.49
CA LYS A 198 -10.33 12.09 3.80
C LYS A 198 -9.35 11.34 4.68
N ILE A 199 -8.60 12.06 5.50
CA ILE A 199 -7.73 11.45 6.50
C ILE A 199 -8.62 10.66 7.48
N PRO A 200 -8.38 9.34 7.66
CA PRO A 200 -9.20 8.54 8.56
C PRO A 200 -9.01 8.98 10.02
N LYS A 201 -10.07 8.88 10.80
CA LYS A 201 -10.04 9.20 12.23
C LYS A 201 -9.32 8.09 12.99
N LEU A 202 -8.23 8.44 13.64
CA LEU A 202 -7.51 7.53 14.53
C LEU A 202 -8.09 7.56 15.94
N ARG A 203 -7.94 6.47 16.69
CA ARG A 203 -8.17 6.46 18.15
C ARG A 203 -7.22 7.45 18.82
N ASN A 204 -7.58 7.89 20.03
CA ASN A 204 -6.63 8.61 20.86
C ASN A 204 -5.46 7.67 21.17
N ILE A 205 -4.29 8.06 20.71
CA ILE A 205 -3.04 7.34 20.90
C ILE A 205 -2.18 8.24 21.77
N ASP A 206 -1.78 7.75 22.95
CA ASP A 206 -0.93 8.48 23.88
C ASP A 206 0.38 8.88 23.18
N ASP A 207 0.89 10.04 23.53
CA ASP A 207 2.12 10.55 22.93
C ASP A 207 3.35 9.86 23.55
N TYR A 208 4.33 9.53 22.71
CA TYR A 208 5.61 8.98 23.13
C TYR A 208 6.59 10.13 23.37
N LYS A 209 7.19 10.23 24.57
CA LYS A 209 8.19 11.26 24.86
C LYS A 209 9.48 10.99 24.08
N LEU A 210 9.78 11.87 23.12
CA LEU A 210 11.10 11.93 22.48
C LEU A 210 12.07 12.76 23.36
N SER A 211 13.36 12.48 23.24
CA SER A 211 14.41 13.13 24.04
C SER A 211 14.65 14.59 23.63
N SER A 212 14.31 14.94 22.38
CA SER A 212 14.50 16.29 21.82
C SER A 212 13.27 16.72 21.03
N GLN A 213 12.95 18.02 21.09
CA GLN A 213 11.90 18.62 20.26
C GLN A 213 12.25 18.63 18.77
N LYS A 214 13.55 18.60 18.41
CA LYS A 214 14.03 18.54 17.02
C LYS A 214 14.50 17.14 16.63
N THR A 215 13.70 16.12 16.91
CA THR A 215 14.00 14.73 16.52
C THR A 215 13.53 14.44 15.11
N VAL A 216 14.46 14.08 14.24
CA VAL A 216 14.19 13.61 12.87
C VAL A 216 14.20 12.09 12.85
N ILE A 217 13.12 11.48 12.37
CA ILE A 217 12.98 10.02 12.29
C ILE A 217 13.27 9.57 10.88
N LEU A 218 14.16 8.59 10.75
CA LEU A 218 14.53 7.98 9.48
C LEU A 218 13.91 6.59 9.35
N PHE A 219 13.39 6.32 8.18
CA PHE A 219 12.94 5.02 7.74
C PHE A 219 13.74 4.60 6.51
N VAL A 220 14.78 3.83 6.73
CA VAL A 220 15.84 3.56 5.74
C VAL A 220 15.60 2.30 4.91
N TYR A 221 14.70 1.43 5.37
CA TYR A 221 14.47 0.12 4.76
C TYR A 221 13.23 0.08 3.87
N SER A 222 13.32 -0.67 2.78
CA SER A 222 12.18 -1.10 1.98
C SER A 222 12.26 -2.60 1.69
N LYS A 223 11.15 -3.31 1.84
CA LYS A 223 11.05 -4.72 1.45
C LYS A 223 11.26 -4.91 -0.05
N ASP A 224 10.86 -3.94 -0.84
CA ASP A 224 11.08 -3.92 -2.28
C ASP A 224 12.48 -3.36 -2.58
N LYS A 225 13.36 -4.24 -3.03
CA LYS A 225 14.76 -3.90 -3.37
C LYS A 225 14.89 -2.81 -4.44
N LEU A 226 13.83 -2.56 -5.19
CA LEU A 226 13.77 -1.47 -6.17
C LEU A 226 13.50 -0.09 -5.54
N ARG A 227 13.26 -0.03 -4.24
CA ARG A 227 13.00 1.21 -3.49
C ARG A 227 14.09 1.53 -2.47
N GLU A 228 15.14 0.71 -2.43
CA GLU A 228 16.28 0.93 -1.54
C GLU A 228 17.12 2.12 -1.99
N ILE A 229 17.53 2.93 -1.03
CA ILE A 229 18.48 4.01 -1.19
C ILE A 229 19.82 3.54 -0.61
N PRO A 230 20.98 3.83 -1.24
CA PRO A 230 22.28 3.34 -0.79
C PRO A 230 22.66 3.77 0.64
N ASP A 231 23.32 2.89 1.38
CA ASP A 231 23.72 3.08 2.78
C ASP A 231 24.54 4.37 2.97
N TYR A 232 25.49 4.65 2.07
CA TYR A 232 26.35 5.85 2.17
C TYR A 232 25.54 7.14 2.15
N PHE A 233 24.46 7.18 1.38
CA PHE A 233 23.59 8.36 1.33
C PHE A 233 22.90 8.58 2.68
N TRP A 234 22.38 7.52 3.30
CA TRP A 234 21.77 7.60 4.63
C TRP A 234 22.77 8.05 5.68
N ILE A 235 24.01 7.54 5.64
CA ILE A 235 25.08 7.92 6.55
C ILE A 235 25.39 9.43 6.42
N ASN A 236 25.62 9.92 5.20
CA ASN A 236 25.93 11.33 4.96
C ASN A 236 24.75 12.26 5.31
N LEU A 237 23.52 11.81 5.07
CA LEU A 237 22.32 12.52 5.46
C LEU A 237 22.20 12.62 6.99
N CYS A 238 22.45 11.54 7.73
CA CYS A 238 22.44 11.53 9.20
C CYS A 238 23.44 12.56 9.76
N TYR A 239 24.68 12.54 9.32
CA TYR A 239 25.68 13.54 9.76
C TYR A 239 25.26 14.96 9.43
N SER A 240 24.70 15.19 8.26
CA SER A 240 24.23 16.52 7.85
C SER A 240 23.07 17.04 8.70
N ILE A 241 22.15 16.15 9.11
CA ILE A 241 21.02 16.49 9.99
C ILE A 241 21.52 16.77 11.41
N ILE A 242 22.48 15.99 11.91
CA ILE A 242 23.09 16.20 13.24
C ILE A 242 23.81 17.55 13.27
N GLN A 243 24.50 17.93 12.20
CA GLN A 243 25.13 19.26 12.08
C GLN A 243 24.14 20.43 12.12
N LEU A 244 22.85 20.19 11.81
CA LEU A 244 21.76 21.17 12.02
C LEU A 244 21.28 21.25 13.48
N GLY A 245 21.87 20.50 14.41
CA GLY A 245 21.44 20.43 15.79
C GLY A 245 20.19 19.57 16.02
N CYS A 246 19.84 18.71 15.07
CA CYS A 246 18.73 17.77 15.23
C CYS A 246 19.23 16.43 15.78
N GLU A 247 18.42 15.79 16.62
CA GLU A 247 18.59 14.39 16.98
C GLU A 247 18.09 13.53 15.82
N VAL A 248 18.80 12.44 15.52
CA VAL A 248 18.40 11.47 14.49
C VAL A 248 18.09 10.13 15.13
N LEU A 249 16.89 9.59 14.83
CA LEU A 249 16.49 8.26 15.23
C LEU A 249 16.21 7.41 13.98
N ILE A 250 16.73 6.17 13.93
CA ILE A 250 16.37 5.18 12.92
C ILE A 250 15.29 4.29 13.50
N LEU A 251 14.08 4.41 12.97
CA LEU A 251 12.94 3.59 13.37
C LEU A 251 12.90 2.32 12.52
N TYR A 252 12.69 1.14 13.12
CA TYR A 252 12.67 -0.14 12.42
C TYR A 252 11.73 -1.17 13.07
N ASP A 253 11.25 -2.08 12.26
CA ASP A 253 10.48 -3.26 12.66
C ASP A 253 11.31 -4.55 12.51
N ASP A 254 10.68 -5.71 12.69
CA ASP A 254 11.36 -7.02 12.56
C ASP A 254 11.95 -7.24 11.17
N GLU A 255 11.27 -6.79 10.09
CA GLU A 255 11.76 -6.97 8.72
C GLU A 255 12.98 -6.09 8.43
N ALA A 256 13.03 -4.89 9.02
CA ALA A 256 14.09 -3.91 8.84
C ALA A 256 15.28 -4.07 9.81
N LYS A 257 15.13 -4.86 10.89
CA LYS A 257 16.04 -4.92 12.04
C LYS A 257 17.51 -5.10 11.63
N THR A 258 17.80 -6.14 10.87
CA THR A 258 19.20 -6.46 10.49
C THR A 258 19.84 -5.36 9.65
N TYR A 259 19.09 -4.80 8.69
CA TYR A 259 19.57 -3.71 7.85
C TYR A 259 19.79 -2.43 8.64
N SER A 260 18.81 -2.05 9.45
CA SER A 260 18.87 -0.83 10.26
C SER A 260 19.97 -0.88 11.31
N GLN A 261 20.16 -2.03 11.96
CA GLN A 261 21.25 -2.21 12.94
C GLN A 261 22.62 -2.03 12.28
N LYS A 262 22.85 -2.65 11.11
CA LYS A 262 24.10 -2.47 10.35
C LYS A 262 24.37 -0.99 10.04
N LEU A 263 23.35 -0.22 9.70
CA LEU A 263 23.49 1.22 9.41
C LEU A 263 23.78 2.01 10.69
N ILE A 264 23.12 1.70 11.81
CA ILE A 264 23.35 2.32 13.11
C ILE A 264 24.80 2.07 13.56
N ASP A 265 25.27 0.84 13.47
CA ASP A 265 26.65 0.47 13.82
C ASP A 265 27.69 1.25 13.00
N SER A 266 27.38 1.53 11.72
CA SER A 266 28.23 2.35 10.84
C SER A 266 28.25 3.85 11.21
N LEU A 267 27.34 4.30 12.07
CA LEU A 267 27.22 5.68 12.54
C LEU A 267 27.84 5.94 13.92
N ASN A 268 28.56 4.93 14.47
CA ASN A 268 29.36 5.06 15.71
C ASN A 268 28.60 5.72 16.86
N ASP A 269 27.45 5.19 17.22
CA ASP A 269 26.57 5.67 18.31
C ASP A 269 26.07 7.13 18.21
N THR A 270 26.31 7.81 17.10
CA THR A 270 25.81 9.18 16.87
C THR A 270 24.30 9.17 16.58
N VAL A 271 23.72 8.03 16.23
CA VAL A 271 22.31 7.83 15.90
C VAL A 271 21.76 6.66 16.72
N LYS A 272 20.56 6.84 17.26
CA LYS A 272 19.88 5.79 18.02
C LYS A 272 18.90 5.01 17.15
N GLY A 273 18.84 3.70 17.38
CA GLY A 273 17.83 2.83 16.83
C GLY A 273 16.60 2.72 17.72
N VAL A 274 15.42 2.79 17.16
CA VAL A 274 14.16 2.60 17.89
C VAL A 274 13.36 1.46 17.25
N TYR A 275 13.19 0.38 17.99
CA TYR A 275 12.40 -0.76 17.54
C TYR A 275 10.90 -0.54 17.79
N THR A 276 10.10 -0.85 16.78
CA THR A 276 8.64 -0.87 16.89
C THR A 276 8.07 -2.17 16.32
N ASN A 277 7.17 -2.78 17.06
CA ASN A 277 6.47 -4.01 16.67
C ASN A 277 4.96 -3.79 16.46
N SER A 278 4.50 -2.56 16.60
CA SER A 278 3.09 -2.22 16.41
C SER A 278 2.91 -0.89 15.69
N ILE A 279 1.82 -0.81 14.93
CA ILE A 279 1.44 0.41 14.21
C ILE A 279 1.12 1.54 15.20
N GLU A 280 0.47 1.20 16.31
CA GLU A 280 0.12 2.15 17.37
C GLU A 280 1.37 2.81 17.96
N LYS A 281 2.35 2.00 18.40
CA LYS A 281 3.63 2.50 18.89
C LYS A 281 4.37 3.34 17.83
N THR A 282 4.30 2.94 16.56
CA THR A 282 4.88 3.71 15.46
C THR A 282 4.22 5.09 15.38
N ILE A 283 2.89 5.17 15.42
CA ILE A 283 2.17 6.44 15.39
C ILE A 283 2.50 7.30 16.62
N GLN A 284 2.57 6.71 17.83
CA GLN A 284 2.99 7.41 19.04
C GLN A 284 4.33 8.11 18.89
N ILE A 285 5.33 7.39 18.35
CA ILE A 285 6.67 7.94 18.15
C ILE A 285 6.62 9.06 17.09
N LEU A 286 5.92 8.84 15.98
CA LEU A 286 5.83 9.78 14.87
C LEU A 286 5.06 11.06 15.24
N ASN A 287 4.10 10.99 16.16
CA ASN A 287 3.30 12.15 16.57
C ASN A 287 4.14 13.26 17.21
N ASN A 288 5.29 12.91 17.78
CA ASN A 288 6.19 13.86 18.45
C ASN A 288 7.48 14.13 17.62
N ALA A 289 7.57 13.56 16.44
CA ALA A 289 8.71 13.80 15.57
C ALA A 289 8.65 15.20 14.94
N TYR A 290 9.80 15.88 14.88
CA TYR A 290 9.95 17.11 14.14
C TYR A 290 9.79 16.90 12.63
N ALA A 291 10.36 15.81 12.12
CA ALA A 291 10.26 15.42 10.73
C ALA A 291 10.44 13.91 10.55
N VAL A 292 9.96 13.40 9.43
CA VAL A 292 10.18 12.03 8.98
C VAL A 292 10.83 12.03 7.61
N ILE A 293 11.84 11.18 7.43
CA ILE A 293 12.47 10.94 6.13
C ILE A 293 12.39 9.44 5.84
N CYS A 294 11.79 9.06 4.73
CA CYS A 294 11.54 7.65 4.42
C CYS A 294 11.56 7.34 2.92
N THR A 295 11.64 6.05 2.60
CA THR A 295 11.38 5.54 1.26
C THR A 295 9.87 5.31 1.04
N ASP A 296 9.44 5.08 -0.22
CA ASP A 296 8.09 4.62 -0.54
C ASP A 296 7.85 3.22 0.05
N SER A 297 7.35 3.18 1.27
CA SER A 297 7.14 1.98 2.08
C SER A 297 5.86 2.10 2.92
N GLY A 298 5.50 1.05 3.66
CA GLY A 298 4.38 1.09 4.60
C GLY A 298 4.48 2.22 5.63
N PHE A 299 5.69 2.57 6.03
CA PHE A 299 5.95 3.64 7.00
C PHE A 299 5.69 5.05 6.46
N LEU A 300 5.90 5.30 5.17
CA LEU A 300 5.43 6.53 4.54
C LEU A 300 3.95 6.72 4.83
N HIS A 301 3.14 5.70 4.58
CA HIS A 301 1.70 5.79 4.77
C HIS A 301 1.30 5.96 6.24
N ILE A 302 2.01 5.33 7.18
CA ILE A 302 1.80 5.58 8.63
C ILE A 302 2.16 7.03 8.97
N SER A 303 3.25 7.55 8.44
CA SER A 303 3.66 8.94 8.65
C SER A 303 2.62 9.94 8.13
N LEU A 304 1.97 9.63 7.01
CA LEU A 304 0.88 10.45 6.48
C LEU A 304 -0.34 10.50 7.41
N LEU A 305 -0.56 9.48 8.24
CA LEU A 305 -1.64 9.42 9.23
C LEU A 305 -1.28 10.06 10.58
N SER A 306 0.01 10.10 10.94
CA SER A 306 0.49 10.64 12.23
C SER A 306 0.35 12.17 12.31
N LYS A 307 0.65 12.77 13.46
CA LYS A 307 0.64 14.23 13.64
C LYS A 307 1.90 14.92 13.08
N VAL A 308 2.94 14.19 12.66
CA VAL A 308 4.14 14.78 12.10
C VAL A 308 3.83 15.71 10.93
N GLU A 309 4.38 16.91 10.94
CA GLU A 309 4.06 17.93 9.93
C GLU A 309 4.96 17.88 8.70
N LYS A 310 6.23 17.51 8.90
CA LYS A 310 7.24 17.52 7.84
C LYS A 310 7.60 16.10 7.42
N ILE A 311 7.41 15.78 6.15
CA ILE A 311 7.73 14.47 5.59
C ILE A 311 8.58 14.63 4.34
N VAL A 312 9.72 13.94 4.30
CA VAL A 312 10.53 13.77 3.08
C VAL A 312 10.39 12.32 2.62
N ALA A 313 9.98 12.11 1.39
CA ALA A 313 9.77 10.78 0.84
C ALA A 313 10.53 10.56 -0.46
N PHE A 314 11.31 9.49 -0.50
CA PHE A 314 12.04 9.06 -1.70
C PHE A 314 11.20 8.13 -2.55
N PHE A 315 11.11 8.43 -3.85
CA PHE A 315 10.42 7.63 -4.83
C PHE A 315 11.37 7.22 -5.95
N THR A 316 11.37 5.95 -6.28
CA THR A 316 12.22 5.38 -7.32
C THR A 316 11.38 4.82 -8.48
N VAL A 317 10.47 3.91 -8.19
CA VAL A 317 9.68 3.17 -9.18
C VAL A 317 8.33 3.81 -9.46
N VAL A 318 7.65 4.28 -8.41
CA VAL A 318 6.27 4.74 -8.47
C VAL A 318 6.20 6.26 -8.41
N GLU A 319 5.25 6.87 -9.10
CA GLU A 319 5.03 8.31 -9.00
C GLU A 319 4.39 8.66 -7.64
N PRO A 320 4.83 9.75 -6.98
CA PRO A 320 4.27 10.18 -5.69
C PRO A 320 2.74 10.31 -5.69
N LYS A 321 2.16 10.81 -6.78
CA LYS A 321 0.71 10.99 -6.94
C LYS A 321 -0.12 9.70 -6.76
N HIS A 322 0.50 8.53 -6.99
CA HIS A 322 -0.16 7.24 -6.79
C HIS A 322 -0.15 6.77 -5.35
N ARG A 323 0.71 7.36 -4.51
CA ARG A 323 0.96 6.93 -3.12
C ARG A 323 0.54 7.94 -2.08
N ILE A 324 0.60 9.23 -2.40
CA ILE A 324 0.28 10.30 -1.46
C ILE A 324 -1.10 10.87 -1.81
N PRO A 325 -2.08 10.78 -0.91
CA PRO A 325 -3.39 11.37 -1.11
C PRO A 325 -3.33 12.89 -1.13
N LYS A 326 -4.18 13.52 -1.92
CA LYS A 326 -4.18 15.00 -2.07
C LYS A 326 -4.54 15.73 -0.78
N THR A 327 -5.44 15.15 0.01
CA THR A 327 -5.90 15.72 1.29
C THR A 327 -4.78 15.88 2.32
N VAL A 328 -3.69 15.10 2.21
CA VAL A 328 -2.59 15.21 3.16
C VAL A 328 -1.79 16.50 2.98
N TYR A 329 -1.72 17.02 1.75
CA TYR A 329 -0.98 18.26 1.45
C TYR A 329 -1.61 19.50 2.10
N THR A 330 -2.86 19.44 2.53
CA THR A 330 -3.50 20.56 3.25
C THR A 330 -3.00 20.70 4.69
N ASN A 331 -2.53 19.61 5.30
CA ASN A 331 -2.18 19.55 6.72
C ASN A 331 -0.69 19.26 6.96
N LYS A 332 0.06 18.92 5.93
CA LYS A 332 1.46 18.50 6.04
C LYS A 332 2.32 19.13 4.98
N LYS A 333 3.54 19.48 5.36
CA LYS A 333 4.60 19.85 4.41
C LYS A 333 5.26 18.56 3.92
N ILE A 334 5.12 18.26 2.63
CA ILE A 334 5.66 17.03 2.04
C ILE A 334 6.64 17.40 0.93
N LYS A 335 7.89 16.98 1.09
CA LYS A 335 8.92 17.03 0.06
C LYS A 335 9.08 15.65 -0.55
N THR A 336 8.83 15.52 -1.83
CA THR A 336 9.09 14.28 -2.57
C THR A 336 10.39 14.41 -3.35
N ILE A 337 11.25 13.42 -3.21
CA ILE A 337 12.50 13.31 -3.98
C ILE A 337 12.33 12.13 -4.94
N LYS A 338 12.10 12.47 -6.20
CA LYS A 338 11.99 11.47 -7.25
C LYS A 338 13.36 11.16 -7.83
N ILE A 339 13.76 9.89 -7.76
CA ILE A 339 14.94 9.38 -8.42
C ILE A 339 14.49 8.83 -9.78
N ASP A 340 14.76 9.60 -10.82
CA ASP A 340 14.34 9.22 -12.16
C ASP A 340 15.30 8.18 -12.74
N THR A 341 14.77 6.99 -13.00
CA THR A 341 15.51 5.81 -13.48
C THR A 341 15.05 5.44 -14.90
N PRO A 342 15.54 6.14 -15.95
CA PRO A 342 15.05 5.96 -17.32
C PRO A 342 15.31 4.54 -17.87
N LYS A 343 16.40 3.89 -17.50
CA LYS A 343 16.67 2.50 -17.91
C LYS A 343 15.64 1.56 -17.32
N LEU A 344 15.32 1.71 -16.02
CA LEU A 344 14.30 0.91 -15.38
C LEU A 344 12.92 1.18 -15.97
N LYS A 345 12.55 2.44 -16.20
CA LYS A 345 11.27 2.78 -16.85
C LYS A 345 11.13 2.07 -18.19
N ASN A 346 12.19 2.02 -18.98
CA ASN A 346 12.22 1.31 -20.27
C ASN A 346 12.09 -0.21 -20.08
N ILE A 347 12.78 -0.79 -19.11
CA ILE A 347 12.68 -2.20 -18.75
C ILE A 347 11.27 -2.52 -18.22
N LEU A 348 10.76 -1.76 -17.29
CA LEU A 348 9.43 -1.96 -16.73
C LEU A 348 8.33 -1.75 -17.77
N SER A 349 8.47 -0.81 -18.72
CA SER A 349 7.52 -0.65 -19.82
C SER A 349 7.49 -1.88 -20.72
N ARG A 350 8.62 -2.52 -20.96
CA ARG A 350 8.73 -3.79 -21.70
C ARG A 350 8.24 -4.98 -20.87
N LEU A 351 8.44 -4.95 -19.55
CA LEU A 351 8.05 -5.99 -18.59
C LEU A 351 6.66 -5.76 -17.99
N SER A 352 6.11 -4.54 -18.02
CA SER A 352 4.77 -4.20 -17.50
C SER A 352 3.66 -4.92 -18.27
N SER A 353 4.08 -5.60 -19.33
CA SER A 353 3.31 -6.69 -19.90
C SER A 353 3.04 -7.85 -18.93
N PHE A 354 3.81 -7.98 -17.86
CA PHE A 354 3.68 -8.98 -16.83
C PHE A 354 3.69 -8.25 -15.50
N ASN A 355 2.86 -8.68 -14.57
CA ASN A 355 2.83 -8.17 -13.21
C ASN A 355 4.25 -8.19 -12.63
N SER A 356 4.86 -7.05 -12.29
CA SER A 356 6.26 -6.96 -11.88
C SER A 356 6.63 -7.93 -10.76
N SER A 357 5.73 -8.12 -9.77
CA SER A 357 5.91 -9.12 -8.71
C SER A 357 5.95 -10.55 -9.24
N SER A 358 5.20 -10.89 -10.28
CA SER A 358 5.18 -12.25 -10.81
C SER A 358 6.39 -12.58 -11.68
N ILE A 359 7.00 -11.60 -12.36
CA ILE A 359 8.25 -11.85 -13.11
C ILE A 359 9.39 -12.13 -12.15
N PHE A 360 9.47 -11.37 -11.06
CA PHE A 360 10.50 -11.54 -10.05
C PHE A 360 10.41 -12.89 -9.33
N GLU A 361 9.21 -13.42 -9.13
CA GLU A 361 9.00 -14.78 -8.61
C GLU A 361 9.37 -15.90 -9.61
N TYR A 362 9.13 -15.67 -10.90
CA TYR A 362 9.24 -16.74 -11.91
C TYR A 362 10.60 -16.83 -12.59
N TYR A 363 11.41 -15.77 -12.58
CA TYR A 363 12.73 -15.73 -13.23
C TYR A 363 13.80 -15.17 -12.28
N PRO A 364 14.22 -15.92 -11.25
CA PRO A 364 15.13 -15.40 -10.22
C PRO A 364 16.47 -14.88 -10.79
N LYS A 365 17.06 -15.54 -11.79
CA LYS A 365 18.30 -15.07 -12.41
C LYS A 365 18.12 -13.78 -13.21
N LEU A 366 17.00 -13.65 -13.93
CA LEU A 366 16.65 -12.43 -14.65
C LEU A 366 16.35 -11.31 -13.66
N THR A 367 15.69 -11.64 -12.58
CA THR A 367 15.41 -10.77 -11.44
C THR A 367 16.69 -10.25 -10.81
N GLU A 368 17.64 -11.12 -10.51
CA GLU A 368 18.93 -10.76 -9.94
C GLU A 368 19.70 -9.80 -10.84
N PHE A 369 19.75 -10.09 -12.15
CA PHE A 369 20.36 -9.22 -13.14
C PHE A 369 19.70 -7.84 -13.19
N TYR A 370 18.37 -7.77 -13.22
CA TYR A 370 17.65 -6.51 -13.29
C TYR A 370 17.76 -5.73 -11.97
N ILE A 371 17.68 -6.38 -10.84
CA ILE A 371 17.87 -5.74 -9.52
C ILE A 371 19.29 -5.17 -9.43
N LYS A 372 20.31 -5.92 -9.86
CA LYS A 372 21.70 -5.45 -9.87
C LYS A 372 21.86 -4.21 -10.76
N THR A 373 21.43 -4.31 -12.01
CA THR A 373 21.53 -3.19 -12.98
C THR A 373 20.79 -1.95 -12.48
N TYR A 374 19.67 -2.15 -11.83
CA TYR A 374 18.86 -1.08 -11.27
C TYR A 374 19.49 -0.45 -10.03
N LYS A 375 20.04 -1.24 -9.14
CA LYS A 375 20.78 -0.73 -7.99
C LYS A 375 21.98 0.12 -8.44
N GLU A 376 22.71 -0.34 -9.44
CA GLU A 376 23.81 0.44 -10.06
C GLU A 376 23.29 1.77 -10.66
N GLU A 377 22.13 1.77 -11.31
CA GLU A 377 21.53 3.00 -11.86
C GLU A 377 21.14 3.97 -10.75
N ILE A 378 20.44 3.50 -9.70
CA ILE A 378 20.08 4.34 -8.53
C ILE A 378 21.33 4.88 -7.87
N GLU A 379 22.32 4.04 -7.61
CA GLU A 379 23.56 4.42 -6.95
C GLU A 379 24.28 5.52 -7.72
N ASN A 380 24.40 5.39 -9.03
CA ASN A 380 25.01 6.40 -9.89
C ASN A 380 24.24 7.72 -9.88
N ILE A 381 22.90 7.66 -9.93
CA ILE A 381 22.06 8.86 -9.89
C ILE A 381 22.18 9.56 -8.55
N ILE A 382 22.12 8.81 -7.46
CA ILE A 382 22.24 9.36 -6.11
C ILE A 382 23.64 9.95 -5.91
N LYS A 383 24.70 9.23 -6.27
CA LYS A 383 26.07 9.72 -6.17
C LYS A 383 26.27 11.05 -6.91
N LYS A 384 25.72 11.16 -8.11
CA LYS A 384 25.78 12.39 -8.92
C LYS A 384 25.02 13.55 -8.30
N ASN A 385 23.92 13.29 -7.60
CA ASN A 385 23.00 14.29 -7.08
C ASN A 385 23.00 14.40 -5.54
N GLU A 386 23.87 13.67 -4.84
CA GLU A 386 23.85 13.53 -3.39
C GLU A 386 23.82 14.89 -2.68
N LYS A 387 24.79 15.75 -2.99
CA LYS A 387 24.89 17.09 -2.39
C LYS A 387 23.63 17.93 -2.63
N LYS A 388 23.02 17.79 -3.81
CA LYS A 388 21.78 18.48 -4.15
C LYS A 388 20.62 17.96 -3.29
N TYR A 389 20.45 16.64 -3.21
CA TYR A 389 19.36 16.05 -2.42
C TYR A 389 19.49 16.36 -0.93
N ILE A 390 20.70 16.21 -0.38
CA ILE A 390 20.96 16.56 1.02
C ILE A 390 20.64 18.05 1.25
N LYS A 391 21.14 18.95 0.41
CA LYS A 391 20.84 20.39 0.50
C LYS A 391 19.34 20.67 0.49
N GLU A 392 18.60 20.09 -0.43
CA GLU A 392 17.15 20.26 -0.53
C GLU A 392 16.40 19.74 0.73
N ILE A 393 16.86 18.64 1.33
CA ILE A 393 16.31 18.10 2.57
C ILE A 393 16.59 19.04 3.73
N LEU A 394 17.85 19.50 3.87
CA LEU A 394 18.26 20.40 4.95
C LEU A 394 17.53 21.75 4.88
N GLU A 395 17.36 22.32 3.69
CA GLU A 395 16.56 23.53 3.47
C GLU A 395 15.11 23.32 3.88
N PHE A 396 14.50 22.18 3.50
CA PHE A 396 13.14 21.82 3.89
C PHE A 396 12.98 21.64 5.41
N LEU A 397 14.00 21.11 6.08
CA LEU A 397 14.00 20.97 7.53
C LEU A 397 14.13 22.34 8.23
N LYS A 398 14.92 23.26 7.69
CA LYS A 398 15.12 24.61 8.23
C LYS A 398 13.89 25.53 8.11
N CYS A 399 13.10 25.39 7.04
CA CYS A 399 11.93 26.24 6.76
C CYS A 399 10.82 26.10 7.79
N ALA A 400 11.05 26.42 9.07
CA ALA A 400 10.02 26.55 10.09
C ALA A 400 10.57 27.15 11.40
N GLU A 401 11.31 28.25 11.31
CA GLU A 401 11.50 29.19 12.42
C GLU A 401 10.56 30.37 12.27
#